data_f0a5ec72892f661d600f05e542183ee4
#
_entry.id   f0a5ec72892f661d600f05e542183ee4
#
_cell.length_a   1.000
_cell.length_b   1.000
_cell.length_c   1.000
_cell.angle_alpha   90.00
_cell.angle_beta   90.00
_cell.angle_gamma   90.00
#
_symmetry.space_group_name_H-M   'P 1'
#
loop_
_entity.id
_entity.type
_entity.pdbx_description
1 polymer ?
#
loop_
_entity_poly.entity_id
_entity_poly.type
_entity_poly.pdbx_seq_one_letter_code
_entity_poly.pdbx_strand_id
1 'polypeptide(L)'
;MKTINDTFEEKIKNKCEPATRGERNAIRAYRFGDWTEDGILIVDDLDFAQYVGDMMDTFMTAGIDELIITESSTALMESLCIMIQHGWQVIGTYEATDKWGDTRHGLRIRFEI
;
A
#
# COMPACT_ATOMS: atom_id res chain seq x y z
N MET A 1 -6.10 10.17 -9.25
CA MET A 1 -4.87 10.82 -9.76
C MET A 1 -3.69 10.42 -8.88
N LYS A 2 -2.59 9.97 -9.49
CA LYS A 2 -1.40 9.57 -8.75
C LYS A 2 -0.75 10.77 -8.07
N THR A 3 -0.49 10.64 -6.77
CA THR A 3 0.25 11.65 -6.00
C THR A 3 1.76 11.45 -6.21
N ILE A 4 2.46 12.52 -6.58
CA ILE A 4 3.92 12.45 -6.74
C ILE A 4 4.57 12.35 -5.36
N ASN A 5 5.42 11.34 -5.18
CA ASN A 5 6.19 11.16 -3.97
C ASN A 5 7.68 11.26 -4.30
N ASP A 6 8.34 12.28 -3.79
CA ASP A 6 9.72 12.58 -4.14
C ASP A 6 10.68 11.45 -3.76
N THR A 7 10.45 10.78 -2.64
CA THR A 7 11.29 9.68 -2.19
C THR A 7 11.28 8.52 -3.18
N PHE A 8 10.09 8.10 -3.60
CA PHE A 8 9.96 7.02 -4.57
C PHE A 8 10.43 7.44 -5.96
N GLU A 9 10.09 8.66 -6.38
CA GLU A 9 10.52 9.15 -7.70
C GLU A 9 12.04 9.20 -7.80
N GLU A 10 12.73 9.62 -6.73
CA GLU A 10 14.18 9.64 -6.71
C GLU A 10 14.78 8.24 -6.79
N LYS A 11 14.22 7.28 -6.04
CA LYS A 11 14.67 5.88 -6.11
C LYS A 11 14.49 5.29 -7.51
N ILE A 12 13.38 5.56 -8.15
CA ILE A 12 13.09 5.09 -9.50
C ILE A 12 14.05 5.74 -10.49
N LYS A 13 14.22 7.04 -10.42
CA LYS A 13 15.11 7.79 -11.30
C LYS A 13 16.56 7.32 -11.21
N ASN A 14 17.03 7.08 -10.00
CA ASN A 14 18.40 6.65 -9.75
C ASN A 14 18.59 5.14 -9.87
N LYS A 15 17.55 4.40 -10.20
CA LYS A 15 17.58 2.94 -10.33
C LYS A 15 18.18 2.26 -9.11
N CYS A 16 17.84 2.76 -7.92
CA CYS A 16 18.30 2.17 -6.66
C CYS A 16 17.75 0.76 -6.48
N GLU A 17 18.60 -0.17 -6.09
CA GLU A 17 18.14 -1.53 -5.76
C GLU A 17 17.46 -1.52 -4.39
N PRO A 18 16.26 -2.12 -4.28
CA PRO A 18 15.60 -2.23 -2.98
C PRO A 18 16.41 -3.09 -2.02
N ALA A 19 16.50 -2.67 -0.76
CA ALA A 19 17.21 -3.41 0.27
C ALA A 19 16.47 -4.69 0.68
N THR A 20 15.15 -4.70 0.57
CA THR A 20 14.30 -5.83 0.94
C THR A 20 13.22 -6.05 -0.09
N ARG A 21 12.59 -7.24 -0.06
CA ARG A 21 11.46 -7.54 -0.93
C ARG A 21 10.24 -6.67 -0.57
N GLY A 22 10.05 -6.35 0.69
CA GLY A 22 8.99 -5.42 1.11
C GLY A 22 9.17 -4.03 0.53
N GLU A 23 10.38 -3.50 0.54
CA GLU A 23 10.69 -2.22 -0.11
C GLU A 23 10.43 -2.28 -1.61
N ARG A 24 10.84 -3.37 -2.28
CA ARG A 24 10.55 -3.56 -3.70
C ARG A 24 9.05 -3.55 -3.96
N ASN A 25 8.27 -4.23 -3.12
CA ASN A 25 6.82 -4.29 -3.27
C ASN A 25 6.18 -2.92 -3.11
N ALA A 26 6.66 -2.11 -2.17
CA ALA A 26 6.16 -0.75 -1.98
C ALA A 26 6.44 0.13 -3.20
N ILE A 27 7.65 0.06 -3.74
CA ILE A 27 8.03 0.81 -4.94
C ILE A 27 7.18 0.39 -6.15
N ARG A 28 6.96 -0.90 -6.32
CA ARG A 28 6.12 -1.41 -7.42
C ARG A 28 4.67 -0.97 -7.27
N ALA A 29 4.13 -1.03 -6.06
CA ALA A 29 2.76 -0.57 -5.80
C ALA A 29 2.63 0.92 -6.12
N TYR A 30 3.58 1.73 -5.70
CA TYR A 30 3.60 3.16 -6.03
C TYR A 30 3.68 3.38 -7.54
N ARG A 31 4.53 2.63 -8.23
CA ARG A 31 4.81 2.84 -9.65
C ARG A 31 3.68 2.37 -10.56
N PHE A 32 3.07 1.22 -10.26
CA PHE A 32 2.13 0.55 -11.14
C PHE A 32 0.73 0.39 -10.56
N GLY A 33 0.52 0.75 -9.30
CA GLY A 33 -0.77 0.59 -8.64
C GLY A 33 -1.78 1.65 -9.05
N ASP A 34 -3.01 1.45 -8.59
CA ASP A 34 -4.10 2.37 -8.80
C ASP A 34 -4.15 3.42 -7.69
N TRP A 35 -4.79 4.54 -7.99
CA TRP A 35 -4.94 5.64 -7.05
C TRP A 35 -6.38 6.12 -7.05
N THR A 36 -6.87 6.54 -5.88
CA THR A 36 -8.18 7.19 -5.80
C THR A 36 -8.09 8.61 -6.37
N GLU A 37 -9.25 9.22 -6.58
CA GLU A 37 -9.30 10.63 -7.00
C GLU A 37 -8.62 11.56 -6.00
N ASP A 38 -8.69 11.20 -4.71
CA ASP A 38 -8.06 11.97 -3.63
C ASP A 38 -6.55 11.74 -3.51
N GLY A 39 -6.00 10.88 -4.36
CA GLY A 39 -4.56 10.62 -4.34
C GLY A 39 -4.10 9.58 -3.31
N ILE A 40 -4.98 8.67 -2.91
CA ILE A 40 -4.65 7.58 -1.99
C ILE A 40 -4.31 6.34 -2.80
N LEU A 41 -3.16 5.72 -2.50
CA LEU A 41 -2.70 4.53 -3.20
C LEU A 41 -3.54 3.31 -2.82
N ILE A 42 -3.97 2.57 -3.83
CA ILE A 42 -4.70 1.31 -3.66
C ILE A 42 -3.72 0.15 -3.86
N VAL A 43 -3.58 -0.68 -2.84
CA VAL A 43 -2.69 -1.83 -2.85
C VAL A 43 -3.53 -3.09 -2.94
N ASP A 44 -3.41 -3.81 -4.04
CA ASP A 44 -4.18 -5.04 -4.29
C ASP A 44 -3.33 -6.31 -4.19
N ASP A 45 -2.03 -6.20 -4.00
CA ASP A 45 -1.12 -7.32 -3.82
C ASP A 45 -0.13 -7.01 -2.71
N LEU A 46 -0.27 -7.69 -1.58
CA LEU A 46 0.61 -7.53 -0.42
C LEU A 46 1.78 -8.52 -0.43
N ASP A 47 1.81 -9.45 -1.40
CA ASP A 47 2.78 -10.54 -1.43
C ASP A 47 2.60 -11.43 -0.19
N PHE A 48 3.64 -12.12 0.26
CA PHE A 48 3.57 -12.93 1.47
C PHE A 48 3.59 -12.06 2.72
N ALA A 49 2.86 -12.50 3.75
CA ALA A 49 2.74 -11.74 5.00
C ALA A 49 4.09 -11.38 5.63
N GLN A 50 5.10 -12.24 5.45
CA GLN A 50 6.44 -11.98 6.00
C GLN A 50 7.11 -10.73 5.42
N TYR A 51 6.65 -10.21 4.29
CA TYR A 51 7.20 -9.00 3.66
C TYR A 51 6.38 -7.75 3.94
N VAL A 52 5.22 -7.90 4.57
CA VAL A 52 4.29 -6.78 4.78
C VAL A 52 4.86 -5.73 5.72
N GLY A 53 5.54 -6.14 6.78
CA GLY A 53 6.15 -5.21 7.73
C GLY A 53 7.10 -4.22 7.05
N ASP A 54 8.04 -4.72 6.26
CA ASP A 54 9.00 -3.88 5.53
C ASP A 54 8.32 -3.00 4.48
N MET A 55 7.29 -3.52 3.81
CA MET A 55 6.51 -2.75 2.85
C MET A 55 5.85 -1.55 3.51
N MET A 56 5.21 -1.77 4.66
CA MET A 56 4.52 -0.71 5.39
C MET A 56 5.49 0.31 5.96
N ASP A 57 6.63 -0.14 6.48
CA ASP A 57 7.68 0.76 6.98
C ASP A 57 8.25 1.63 5.86
N THR A 58 8.37 1.07 4.66
CA THR A 58 8.82 1.81 3.49
C THR A 58 7.84 2.92 3.11
N PHE A 59 6.54 2.64 3.11
CA PHE A 59 5.53 3.66 2.85
C PHE A 59 5.60 4.78 3.90
N MET A 60 5.67 4.43 5.17
CA MET A 60 5.72 5.41 6.25
C MET A 60 6.98 6.28 6.13
N THR A 61 8.13 5.68 5.89
CA THR A 61 9.40 6.41 5.73
C THR A 61 9.34 7.38 4.55
N ALA A 62 8.63 7.04 3.50
CA ALA A 62 8.44 7.91 2.33
C ALA A 62 7.35 8.98 2.55
N GLY A 63 6.68 8.97 3.70
CA GLY A 63 5.61 9.94 3.99
C GLY A 63 4.25 9.55 3.44
N ILE A 64 4.07 8.31 3.00
CA ILE A 64 2.77 7.79 2.60
C ILE A 64 2.16 7.12 3.83
N ASP A 65 1.22 7.81 4.46
CA ASP A 65 0.64 7.41 5.74
C ASP A 65 -0.80 6.91 5.65
N GLU A 66 -1.36 6.82 4.45
CA GLU A 66 -2.70 6.30 4.23
C GLU A 66 -2.72 5.45 2.96
N LEU A 67 -3.34 4.28 3.06
CA LEU A 67 -3.44 3.32 1.97
C LEU A 67 -4.83 2.70 1.95
N ILE A 68 -5.21 2.15 0.80
CA ILE A 68 -6.39 1.30 0.68
C ILE A 68 -5.92 -0.11 0.31
N ILE A 69 -6.34 -1.09 1.08
CA ILE A 69 -5.97 -2.49 0.86
C ILE A 69 -7.18 -3.22 0.29
N THR A 70 -7.05 -3.73 -0.92
CA THR A 70 -8.12 -4.47 -1.61
C THR A 70 -7.80 -5.94 -1.80
N GLU A 71 -6.66 -6.40 -1.30
CA GLU A 71 -6.31 -7.81 -1.40
C GLU A 71 -7.33 -8.69 -0.67
N SER A 72 -7.69 -9.82 -1.28
CA SER A 72 -8.56 -10.82 -0.66
C SER A 72 -7.90 -12.19 -0.72
N SER A 73 -6.97 -12.44 0.18
CA SER A 73 -6.27 -13.72 0.29
C SER A 73 -6.49 -14.32 1.68
N THR A 74 -6.15 -15.60 1.83
CA THR A 74 -6.23 -16.27 3.13
C THR A 74 -5.23 -15.69 4.14
N ALA A 75 -4.19 -15.03 3.67
CA ALA A 75 -3.17 -14.39 4.50
C ALA A 75 -3.53 -12.95 4.91
N LEU A 76 -4.68 -12.43 4.49
CA LEU A 76 -5.04 -11.03 4.77
C LEU A 76 -5.08 -10.74 6.27
N MET A 77 -5.66 -11.63 7.05
CA MET A 77 -5.75 -11.43 8.51
C MET A 77 -4.36 -11.32 9.14
N GLU A 78 -3.43 -12.19 8.77
CA GLU A 78 -2.06 -12.14 9.26
C GLU A 78 -1.39 -10.84 8.83
N SER A 79 -1.56 -10.43 7.57
CA SER A 79 -1.02 -9.18 7.06
C SER A 79 -1.56 -7.97 7.82
N LEU A 80 -2.86 -7.94 8.13
CA LEU A 80 -3.46 -6.85 8.90
C LEU A 80 -2.90 -6.80 10.33
N CYS A 81 -2.70 -7.95 10.96
CA CYS A 81 -2.07 -8.01 12.29
C CYS A 81 -0.67 -7.38 12.27
N ILE A 82 0.11 -7.70 11.24
CA ILE A 82 1.46 -7.14 11.08
C ILE A 82 1.40 -5.63 10.85
N MET A 83 0.48 -5.14 10.03
CA MET A 83 0.29 -3.71 9.80
C MET A 83 -0.01 -2.98 11.10
N ILE A 84 -0.91 -3.54 11.92
CA ILE A 84 -1.27 -2.93 13.21
C ILE A 84 -0.08 -2.93 14.17
N GLN A 85 0.72 -4.00 14.19
CA GLN A 85 1.95 -4.06 14.98
C GLN A 85 2.98 -3.01 14.55
N HIS A 86 2.95 -2.59 13.30
CA HIS A 86 3.84 -1.56 12.75
C HIS A 86 3.26 -0.14 12.83
N GLY A 87 2.15 0.05 13.55
CA GLY A 87 1.59 1.37 13.80
C GLY A 87 0.47 1.81 12.85
N TRP A 88 0.02 0.92 11.98
CA TRP A 88 -1.08 1.20 11.09
C TRP A 88 -2.40 0.77 11.72
N GLN A 89 -3.47 1.49 11.40
CA GLN A 89 -4.80 1.20 11.93
C GLN A 89 -5.83 1.21 10.82
N VAL A 90 -6.83 0.33 10.96
CA VAL A 90 -7.98 0.32 10.06
C VAL A 90 -8.90 1.48 10.47
N ILE A 91 -9.12 2.43 9.56
CA ILE A 91 -9.92 3.63 9.85
C ILE A 91 -11.28 3.64 9.14
N GLY A 92 -11.52 2.68 8.26
CA GLY A 92 -12.79 2.61 7.54
C GLY A 92 -12.75 1.61 6.41
N THR A 93 -13.77 1.65 5.60
CA THR A 93 -13.90 0.80 4.43
C THR A 93 -13.80 1.62 3.15
N TYR A 94 -13.54 0.92 2.05
CA TYR A 94 -13.49 1.51 0.72
C TYR A 94 -14.33 0.67 -0.23
N GLU A 95 -15.05 1.33 -1.11
CA GLU A 95 -15.84 0.66 -2.12
C GLU A 95 -15.82 1.50 -3.39
N ALA A 96 -15.55 0.88 -4.51
CA ALA A 96 -15.59 1.53 -5.82
C ALA A 96 -16.11 0.55 -6.86
N THR A 97 -16.89 1.06 -7.80
CA THR A 97 -17.39 0.28 -8.93
C THR A 97 -16.53 0.60 -10.14
N ASP A 98 -15.99 -0.44 -10.78
CA ASP A 98 -15.19 -0.27 -11.98
C ASP A 98 -16.08 -0.04 -13.23
N LYS A 99 -15.44 0.12 -14.38
CA LYS A 99 -16.15 0.39 -15.64
C LYS A 99 -16.97 -0.79 -16.15
N TRP A 100 -16.75 -2.00 -15.61
CA TRP A 100 -17.52 -3.20 -15.95
C TRP A 100 -18.66 -3.47 -14.98
N GLY A 101 -18.85 -2.61 -13.97
CA GLY A 101 -19.90 -2.77 -12.98
C GLY A 101 -19.53 -3.64 -11.79
N ASP A 102 -18.29 -4.11 -11.72
CA ASP A 102 -17.82 -4.89 -10.56
C ASP A 102 -17.46 -3.98 -9.41
N THR A 103 -17.93 -4.33 -8.22
CA THR A 103 -17.63 -3.56 -7.01
C THR A 103 -16.35 -4.07 -6.36
N ARG A 104 -15.44 -3.16 -6.10
CA ARG A 104 -14.17 -3.43 -5.45
C ARG A 104 -14.26 -2.98 -3.99
N HIS A 105 -14.01 -3.90 -3.08
CA HIS A 105 -14.05 -3.65 -1.64
C HIS A 105 -12.65 -3.60 -1.05
N GLY A 106 -12.45 -2.73 -0.07
CA GLY A 106 -11.16 -2.60 0.58
C GLY A 106 -11.27 -2.03 1.98
N LEU A 107 -10.13 -1.94 2.64
CA LEU A 107 -9.98 -1.33 3.95
C LEU A 107 -9.09 -0.10 3.82
N ARG A 108 -9.53 0.98 4.45
CA ARG A 108 -8.68 2.18 4.58
C ARG A 108 -7.84 2.02 5.82
N ILE A 109 -6.54 2.16 5.67
CA ILE A 109 -5.61 2.09 6.79
C ILE A 109 -4.78 3.36 6.83
N ARG A 110 -4.40 3.76 8.04
CA ARG A 110 -3.58 4.94 8.26
C ARG A 110 -2.52 4.65 9.31
N PHE A 111 -1.32 5.17 9.08
CA PHE A 111 -0.28 5.15 10.10
C PHE A 111 -0.60 6.20 11.15
N GLU A 112 -0.74 5.77 12.40
CA GLU A 112 -1.01 6.64 13.55
C GLU A 112 -0.06 6.30 14.69
N ILE A 113 0.54 7.32 15.19
CA ILE A 113 1.44 7.20 16.36
C ILE A 113 0.63 7.50 17.62
#